data_2aa124d4d2114718e9278ec38275df98
#
_entry.id   2aa124d4d2114718e9278ec38275df98
#
_cell.length_a   1.000
_cell.length_b   1.000
_cell.length_c   1.000
_cell.angle_alpha   90.00
_cell.angle_beta   90.00
_cell.angle_gamma   90.00
#
_symmetry.space_group_name_H-M   'P 1'
#
loop_
_entity.id
_entity.type
_entity.pdbx_description
1 polymer ?
#
loop_
_entity_poly.entity_id
_entity_poly.type
_entity_poly.pdbx_seq_one_letter_code
_entity_poly.pdbx_strand_id
1 'polypeptide(L)'
;MKDMFSLQGKIALITGASYGIGFEIAKAYAQAGATIVFNDINQELVDKGLAAYQELGIKAHGYVCDVTDEAGIQQMVSQIESEVGVIDILVNNAGIIRRTPMLEMAAKDFRQVIDIDLNAPFIVSKAVLPSMIAKGHGKIINICSMMSELGRETVSAYAAAKGGLKMLTKNIASEFGEANIQCLSLIHISEPTRLGMI
;
A
#
# COMPACT_ATOMS: atom_id res chain seq x y z
N MET A 1 -21.53 -18.45 14.23
CA MET A 1 -20.08 -18.54 13.95
C MET A 1 -19.60 -17.12 13.68
N LYS A 2 -18.55 -16.64 14.41
CA LYS A 2 -17.91 -15.39 13.98
C LYS A 2 -17.39 -15.64 12.56
N ASP A 3 -17.73 -14.74 11.63
CA ASP A 3 -17.19 -14.81 10.28
C ASP A 3 -15.66 -14.68 10.38
N MET A 4 -14.95 -15.70 9.97
CA MET A 4 -13.50 -15.82 10.11
C MET A 4 -12.75 -14.76 9.30
N PHE A 5 -13.41 -14.16 8.30
CA PHE A 5 -12.88 -13.13 7.44
C PHE A 5 -13.43 -11.72 7.75
N SER A 6 -14.19 -11.57 8.85
CA SER A 6 -14.77 -10.29 9.24
C SER A 6 -13.69 -9.28 9.61
N LEU A 7 -13.78 -8.09 9.01
CA LEU A 7 -13.02 -6.90 9.35
C LEU A 7 -13.87 -5.85 10.09
N GLN A 8 -14.98 -6.28 10.69
CA GLN A 8 -15.88 -5.39 11.42
C GLN A 8 -15.14 -4.62 12.52
N GLY A 9 -15.27 -3.30 12.52
CA GLY A 9 -14.61 -2.41 13.47
C GLY A 9 -13.11 -2.21 13.24
N LYS A 10 -12.56 -2.67 12.09
CA LYS A 10 -11.18 -2.43 11.69
C LYS A 10 -11.10 -1.21 10.79
N ILE A 11 -10.04 -0.42 10.96
CA ILE A 11 -9.71 0.73 10.13
C ILE A 11 -8.56 0.31 9.22
N ALA A 12 -8.77 0.40 7.90
CA ALA A 12 -7.78 0.03 6.89
C ALA A 12 -7.37 1.27 6.08
N LEU A 13 -6.08 1.60 6.12
CA LEU A 13 -5.45 2.59 5.26
C LEU A 13 -4.84 1.89 4.05
N ILE A 14 -5.25 2.29 2.85
CA ILE A 14 -4.72 1.79 1.59
C ILE A 14 -4.14 2.95 0.79
N THR A 15 -2.83 2.93 0.51
CA THR A 15 -2.17 3.99 -0.25
C THR A 15 -2.42 3.85 -1.76
N GLY A 16 -2.66 4.98 -2.46
CA GLY A 16 -2.90 4.99 -3.90
C GLY A 16 -4.15 4.20 -4.30
N ALA A 17 -5.26 4.39 -3.58
CA ALA A 17 -6.45 3.56 -3.75
C ALA A 17 -7.66 4.31 -4.35
N SER A 18 -7.43 5.38 -5.09
CA SER A 18 -8.49 6.05 -5.87
C SER A 18 -8.97 5.21 -7.06
N TYR A 19 -8.16 4.27 -7.52
CA TYR A 19 -8.47 3.36 -8.64
C TYR A 19 -7.56 2.11 -8.61
N GLY A 20 -7.79 1.19 -9.55
CA GLY A 20 -6.91 0.03 -9.77
C GLY A 20 -6.90 -0.99 -8.61
N ILE A 21 -5.75 -1.60 -8.37
CA ILE A 21 -5.60 -2.69 -7.38
C ILE A 21 -5.96 -2.21 -5.97
N GLY A 22 -5.48 -1.04 -5.56
CA GLY A 22 -5.79 -0.47 -4.25
C GLY A 22 -7.28 -0.25 -4.03
N PHE A 23 -7.99 0.23 -5.04
CA PHE A 23 -9.44 0.40 -5.01
C PHE A 23 -10.18 -0.94 -4.83
N GLU A 24 -9.79 -2.00 -5.56
CA GLU A 24 -10.40 -3.31 -5.43
C GLU A 24 -10.10 -3.96 -4.07
N ILE A 25 -8.90 -3.76 -3.51
CA ILE A 25 -8.58 -4.18 -2.14
C ILE A 25 -9.49 -3.47 -1.14
N ALA A 26 -9.61 -2.14 -1.25
CA ALA A 26 -10.45 -1.34 -0.36
C ALA A 26 -11.92 -1.77 -0.44
N LYS A 27 -12.43 -2.04 -1.66
CA LYS A 27 -13.79 -2.55 -1.88
C LYS A 27 -14.00 -3.90 -1.18
N ALA A 28 -13.06 -4.84 -1.32
CA ALA A 28 -13.14 -6.14 -0.65
C ALA A 28 -13.11 -6.00 0.88
N TYR A 29 -12.28 -5.08 1.40
CA TYR A 29 -12.20 -4.82 2.84
C TYR A 29 -13.48 -4.17 3.38
N ALA A 30 -14.09 -3.24 2.62
CA ALA A 30 -15.38 -2.65 2.97
C ALA A 30 -16.48 -3.72 3.04
N GLN A 31 -16.52 -4.65 2.09
CA GLN A 31 -17.45 -5.79 2.08
C GLN A 31 -17.25 -6.71 3.29
N ALA A 32 -16.01 -6.83 3.79
CA ALA A 32 -15.70 -7.56 5.02
C ALA A 32 -15.99 -6.75 6.31
N GLY A 33 -16.44 -5.49 6.19
CA GLY A 33 -16.85 -4.66 7.30
C GLY A 33 -15.81 -3.64 7.81
N ALA A 34 -14.70 -3.45 7.11
CA ALA A 34 -13.71 -2.45 7.48
C ALA A 34 -14.17 -1.02 7.17
N THR A 35 -13.74 -0.07 7.98
CA THR A 35 -13.76 1.36 7.64
C THR A 35 -12.59 1.64 6.70
N ILE A 36 -12.89 2.22 5.54
CA ILE A 36 -11.90 2.48 4.50
C ILE A 36 -11.34 3.89 4.63
N VAL A 37 -10.02 3.96 4.68
CA VAL A 37 -9.25 5.19 4.58
C VAL A 37 -8.29 5.00 3.39
N PHE A 38 -8.17 6.00 2.54
CA PHE A 38 -7.23 5.95 1.43
C PHE A 38 -6.59 7.32 1.17
N ASN A 39 -5.45 7.31 0.51
CA ASN A 39 -4.84 8.54 0.01
C ASN A 39 -4.52 8.43 -1.48
N ASP A 40 -4.35 9.58 -2.08
CA ASP A 40 -3.74 9.72 -3.40
C ASP A 40 -2.94 11.02 -3.50
N ILE A 41 -2.17 11.19 -4.57
CA ILE A 41 -1.19 12.28 -4.70
C ILE A 41 -1.83 13.67 -4.89
N ASN A 42 -3.08 13.76 -5.35
CA ASN A 42 -3.76 15.02 -5.58
C ASN A 42 -5.27 14.94 -5.33
N GLN A 43 -5.90 16.11 -5.22
CA GLN A 43 -7.32 16.24 -4.90
C GLN A 43 -8.22 15.63 -5.97
N GLU A 44 -7.89 15.76 -7.25
CA GLU A 44 -8.69 15.22 -8.36
C GLU A 44 -8.84 13.69 -8.25
N LEU A 45 -7.74 13.00 -7.96
CA LEU A 45 -7.76 11.55 -7.76
C LEU A 45 -8.53 11.15 -6.50
N VAL A 46 -8.37 11.89 -5.40
CA VAL A 46 -9.12 11.64 -4.17
C VAL A 46 -10.62 11.83 -4.40
N ASP A 47 -11.04 12.91 -5.04
CA ASP A 47 -12.46 13.18 -5.34
C ASP A 47 -13.06 12.11 -6.26
N LYS A 48 -12.30 11.68 -7.28
CA LYS A 48 -12.68 10.58 -8.16
C LYS A 48 -12.86 9.27 -7.39
N GLY A 49 -11.93 8.96 -6.49
CA GLY A 49 -12.01 7.78 -5.63
C GLY A 49 -13.23 7.82 -4.71
N LEU A 50 -13.45 8.96 -4.03
CA LEU A 50 -14.61 9.14 -3.15
C LEU A 50 -15.93 8.95 -3.89
N ALA A 51 -16.06 9.52 -5.10
CA ALA A 51 -17.24 9.34 -5.94
C ALA A 51 -17.46 7.86 -6.29
N ALA A 52 -16.40 7.15 -6.70
CA ALA A 52 -16.49 5.74 -7.04
C ALA A 52 -16.85 4.84 -5.83
N TYR A 53 -16.33 5.12 -4.64
CA TYR A 53 -16.73 4.44 -3.42
C TYR A 53 -18.19 4.72 -3.07
N GLN A 54 -18.63 5.96 -3.21
CA GLN A 54 -20.02 6.36 -2.94
C GLN A 54 -21.02 5.66 -3.87
N GLU A 55 -20.71 5.52 -5.16
CA GLU A 55 -21.53 4.77 -6.13
C GLU A 55 -21.73 3.30 -5.70
N LEU A 56 -20.76 2.72 -4.99
CA LEU A 56 -20.83 1.37 -4.45
C LEU A 56 -21.46 1.29 -3.06
N GLY A 57 -21.93 2.42 -2.51
CA GLY A 57 -22.45 2.49 -1.15
C GLY A 57 -21.38 2.34 -0.06
N ILE A 58 -20.11 2.50 -0.39
CA ILE A 58 -18.98 2.42 0.54
C ILE A 58 -18.68 3.80 1.09
N LYS A 59 -18.75 3.96 2.42
CA LYS A 59 -18.26 5.16 3.08
C LYS A 59 -16.75 5.07 3.24
N ALA A 60 -16.00 5.89 2.49
CA ALA A 60 -14.56 5.96 2.57
C ALA A 60 -14.10 7.37 3.00
N HIS A 61 -12.91 7.45 3.60
CA HIS A 61 -12.23 8.68 3.97
C HIS A 61 -11.01 8.86 3.06
N GLY A 62 -10.98 9.95 2.29
CA GLY A 62 -9.91 10.22 1.31
C GLY A 62 -9.02 11.36 1.78
N TYR A 63 -7.70 11.21 1.64
CA TYR A 63 -6.68 12.19 2.02
C TYR A 63 -5.74 12.46 0.85
N VAL A 64 -5.36 13.72 0.66
CA VAL A 64 -4.33 14.10 -0.32
C VAL A 64 -2.98 14.05 0.36
N CYS A 65 -2.08 13.19 -0.12
CA CYS A 65 -0.71 13.13 0.39
C CYS A 65 0.21 12.44 -0.63
N ASP A 66 1.37 13.03 -0.88
CA ASP A 66 2.45 12.33 -1.56
C ASP A 66 3.10 11.34 -0.56
N VAL A 67 3.09 10.06 -0.89
CA VAL A 67 3.63 9.01 -0.01
C VAL A 67 5.14 9.13 0.21
N THR A 68 5.84 9.93 -0.58
CA THR A 68 7.28 10.21 -0.44
C THR A 68 7.58 11.38 0.50
N ASP A 69 6.57 12.16 0.88
CA ASP A 69 6.70 13.27 1.83
C ASP A 69 6.52 12.76 3.28
N GLU A 70 7.64 12.56 3.99
CA GLU A 70 7.64 12.07 5.37
C GLU A 70 6.82 12.95 6.32
N ALA A 71 6.92 14.27 6.18
CA ALA A 71 6.19 15.22 7.04
C ALA A 71 4.68 15.18 6.73
N GLY A 72 4.33 15.15 5.45
CA GLY A 72 2.95 15.02 4.99
C GLY A 72 2.31 13.70 5.45
N ILE A 73 3.04 12.58 5.39
CA ILE A 73 2.58 11.28 5.90
C ILE A 73 2.33 11.33 7.41
N GLN A 74 3.24 11.93 8.19
CA GLN A 74 3.06 12.06 9.64
C GLN A 74 1.80 12.87 9.98
N GLN A 75 1.56 13.97 9.26
CA GLN A 75 0.35 14.78 9.44
C GLN A 75 -0.91 14.00 9.05
N MET A 76 -0.89 13.34 7.89
CA MET A 76 -2.03 12.54 7.42
C MET A 76 -2.38 11.42 8.41
N VAL A 77 -1.41 10.68 8.91
CA VAL A 77 -1.66 9.61 9.90
C VAL A 77 -2.25 10.19 11.19
N SER A 78 -1.68 11.29 11.71
CA SER A 78 -2.23 11.97 12.89
C SER A 78 -3.66 12.45 12.68
N GLN A 79 -3.97 12.97 11.51
CA GLN A 79 -5.33 13.41 11.15
C GLN A 79 -6.29 12.22 11.07
N ILE A 80 -5.91 11.12 10.41
CA ILE A 80 -6.70 9.89 10.33
C ILE A 80 -7.01 9.37 11.75
N GLU A 81 -6.01 9.33 12.63
CA GLU A 81 -6.19 8.82 13.99
C GLU A 81 -7.11 9.68 14.83
N SER A 82 -7.13 11.00 14.62
CA SER A 82 -8.02 11.92 15.30
C SER A 82 -9.46 11.90 14.76
N GLU A 83 -9.64 11.74 13.45
CA GLU A 83 -10.96 11.83 12.80
C GLU A 83 -11.67 10.48 12.67
N VAL A 84 -10.92 9.40 12.49
CA VAL A 84 -11.44 8.05 12.18
C VAL A 84 -11.07 7.07 13.29
N GLY A 85 -9.81 7.09 13.73
CA GLY A 85 -9.27 6.24 14.78
C GLY A 85 -7.97 5.54 14.38
N VAL A 86 -7.42 4.76 15.30
CA VAL A 86 -6.12 4.08 15.13
C VAL A 86 -6.20 3.05 14.01
N ILE A 87 -5.29 3.15 13.05
CA ILE A 87 -5.21 2.27 11.88
C ILE A 87 -4.87 0.84 12.34
N ASP A 88 -5.72 -0.12 11.97
CA ASP A 88 -5.52 -1.55 12.24
C ASP A 88 -4.75 -2.26 11.11
N ILE A 89 -4.98 -1.81 9.86
CA ILE A 89 -4.45 -2.43 8.66
C ILE A 89 -3.87 -1.34 7.77
N LEU A 90 -2.62 -1.49 7.39
CA LEU A 90 -1.97 -0.70 6.35
C LEU A 90 -1.74 -1.56 5.12
N VAL A 91 -2.15 -1.07 3.95
CA VAL A 91 -1.78 -1.64 2.65
C VAL A 91 -0.94 -0.62 1.88
N ASN A 92 0.36 -0.88 1.79
CA ASN A 92 1.27 -0.13 0.93
C ASN A 92 1.09 -0.59 -0.52
N ASN A 93 0.18 0.10 -1.24
CA ASN A 93 -0.18 -0.22 -2.61
C ASN A 93 0.32 0.84 -3.60
N ALA A 94 0.46 2.11 -3.20
CA ALA A 94 1.00 3.14 -4.08
C ALA A 94 2.33 2.69 -4.71
N GLY A 95 2.45 2.86 -6.02
CA GLY A 95 3.63 2.43 -6.74
C GLY A 95 3.56 2.80 -8.22
N ILE A 96 4.72 2.83 -8.86
CA ILE A 96 4.87 3.11 -10.29
C ILE A 96 5.79 2.10 -10.95
N ILE A 97 5.59 1.89 -12.23
CA ILE A 97 6.52 1.13 -13.06
C ILE A 97 6.98 1.97 -14.24
N ARG A 98 8.31 2.06 -14.43
CA ARG A 98 8.92 2.64 -15.61
C ARG A 98 9.63 1.54 -16.39
N ARG A 99 9.18 1.33 -17.62
CA ARG A 99 9.77 0.32 -18.52
C ARG A 99 10.74 1.02 -19.45
N THR A 100 12.03 0.91 -19.13
CA THR A 100 13.10 1.56 -19.89
C THR A 100 14.32 0.62 -19.88
N PRO A 101 14.97 0.37 -21.04
CA PRO A 101 16.22 -0.37 -21.09
C PRO A 101 17.26 0.23 -20.14
N MET A 102 18.06 -0.60 -19.46
CA MET A 102 18.96 -0.14 -18.40
C MET A 102 19.95 0.94 -18.89
N LEU A 103 20.44 0.83 -20.10
CA LEU A 103 21.39 1.81 -20.67
C LEU A 103 20.73 3.16 -20.99
N GLU A 104 19.42 3.21 -21.13
CA GLU A 104 18.66 4.41 -21.46
C GLU A 104 17.97 5.02 -20.23
N MET A 105 17.91 4.27 -19.12
CA MET A 105 17.23 4.74 -17.91
C MET A 105 17.99 5.86 -17.23
N ALA A 106 17.37 7.04 -17.15
CA ALA A 106 17.96 8.15 -16.42
C ALA A 106 18.00 7.84 -14.91
N ALA A 107 19.10 8.22 -14.25
CA ALA A 107 19.26 8.00 -12.81
C ALA A 107 18.12 8.65 -11.96
N LYS A 108 17.55 9.78 -12.43
CA LYS A 108 16.39 10.43 -11.79
C LYS A 108 15.15 9.54 -11.81
N ASP A 109 14.89 8.83 -12.92
CA ASP A 109 13.73 7.95 -13.06
C ASP A 109 13.90 6.69 -12.23
N PHE A 110 15.13 6.16 -12.15
CA PHE A 110 15.46 5.07 -11.23
C PHE A 110 15.16 5.46 -9.78
N ARG A 111 15.70 6.63 -9.33
CA ARG A 111 15.46 7.13 -7.98
C ARG A 111 13.96 7.32 -7.68
N GLN A 112 13.21 7.88 -8.61
CA GLN A 112 11.77 8.09 -8.42
C GLN A 112 11.02 6.77 -8.16
N VAL A 113 11.38 5.69 -8.88
CA VAL A 113 10.79 4.37 -8.64
C VAL A 113 11.17 3.84 -7.27
N ILE A 114 12.45 3.98 -6.87
CA ILE A 114 12.91 3.58 -5.53
C ILE A 114 12.17 4.38 -4.44
N ASP A 115 12.01 5.69 -4.63
CA ASP A 115 11.35 6.54 -3.63
C ASP A 115 9.88 6.14 -3.43
N ILE A 116 9.13 5.89 -4.51
CA ILE A 116 7.71 5.56 -4.41
C ILE A 116 7.49 4.10 -4.02
N ASP A 117 8.24 3.14 -4.60
CA ASP A 117 7.96 1.72 -4.46
C ASP A 117 8.70 1.04 -3.30
N LEU A 118 9.68 1.73 -2.66
CA LEU A 118 10.44 1.21 -1.52
C LEU A 118 10.50 2.18 -0.34
N ASN A 119 10.95 3.43 -0.56
CA ASN A 119 11.12 4.39 0.54
C ASN A 119 9.75 4.82 1.11
N ALA A 120 8.74 5.06 0.27
CA ALA A 120 7.41 5.42 0.73
C ALA A 120 6.75 4.32 1.60
N PRO A 121 6.74 3.03 1.24
CA PRO A 121 6.30 1.96 2.15
C PRO A 121 7.00 1.95 3.51
N PHE A 122 8.29 2.28 3.57
CA PHE A 122 9.00 2.44 4.82
C PHE A 122 8.47 3.65 5.61
N ILE A 123 8.32 4.81 4.97
CA ILE A 123 7.84 6.06 5.59
C ILE A 123 6.44 5.86 6.19
N VAL A 124 5.50 5.32 5.40
CA VAL A 124 4.12 5.10 5.85
C VAL A 124 4.06 4.05 6.96
N SER A 125 4.81 2.96 6.84
CA SER A 125 4.88 1.93 7.89
C SER A 125 5.42 2.49 9.19
N LYS A 126 6.51 3.28 9.12
CA LYS A 126 7.11 3.96 10.27
C LYS A 126 6.11 4.90 10.98
N ALA A 127 5.25 5.57 10.21
CA ALA A 127 4.27 6.51 10.77
C ALA A 127 3.12 5.81 11.52
N VAL A 128 2.66 4.64 11.08
CA VAL A 128 1.55 3.91 11.72
C VAL A 128 2.00 2.97 12.84
N LEU A 129 3.24 2.52 12.83
CA LEU A 129 3.77 1.53 13.79
C LEU A 129 3.62 1.94 15.25
N PRO A 130 3.91 3.20 15.69
CA PRO A 130 3.80 3.57 17.09
C PRO A 130 2.41 3.33 17.67
N SER A 131 1.35 3.71 16.98
CA SER A 131 -0.03 3.53 17.44
C SER A 131 -0.49 2.08 17.34
N MET A 132 -0.05 1.33 16.33
CA MET A 132 -0.29 -0.11 16.25
C MET A 132 0.36 -0.85 17.43
N ILE A 133 1.60 -0.52 17.80
CA ILE A 133 2.32 -1.09 18.95
C ILE A 133 1.59 -0.74 20.23
N ALA A 134 1.23 0.53 20.45
CA ALA A 134 0.47 0.97 21.62
C ALA A 134 -0.88 0.26 21.75
N LYS A 135 -1.53 -0.05 20.62
CA LYS A 135 -2.80 -0.81 20.56
C LYS A 135 -2.60 -2.32 20.78
N GLY A 136 -1.38 -2.82 20.67
CA GLY A 136 -1.03 -4.24 20.83
C GLY A 136 -1.41 -5.13 19.64
N HIS A 137 -1.70 -4.57 18.48
CA HIS A 137 -1.91 -5.30 17.23
C HIS A 137 -1.86 -4.39 16.00
N GLY A 138 -1.43 -4.95 14.88
CA GLY A 138 -1.44 -4.28 13.57
C GLY A 138 -1.13 -5.25 12.44
N LYS A 139 -1.59 -4.91 11.24
CA LYS A 139 -1.31 -5.66 10.02
C LYS A 139 -0.75 -4.70 8.97
N ILE A 140 0.41 -5.03 8.42
CA ILE A 140 1.01 -4.30 7.31
C ILE A 140 1.11 -5.23 6.11
N ILE A 141 0.59 -4.80 4.97
CA ILE A 141 0.60 -5.57 3.73
C ILE A 141 1.30 -4.73 2.67
N ASN A 142 2.40 -5.24 2.16
CA ASN A 142 3.17 -4.60 1.11
C ASN A 142 2.86 -5.26 -0.24
N ILE A 143 2.41 -4.48 -1.21
CA ILE A 143 2.16 -4.98 -2.57
C ILE A 143 3.51 -5.11 -3.28
N CYS A 144 4.03 -6.32 -3.25
CA CYS A 144 5.24 -6.73 -3.94
C CYS A 144 4.96 -7.13 -5.40
N SER A 145 5.81 -7.91 -6.00
CA SER A 145 5.69 -8.34 -7.40
C SER A 145 6.46 -9.64 -7.61
N MET A 146 6.17 -10.37 -8.68
CA MET A 146 7.06 -11.42 -9.18
C MET A 146 8.48 -10.90 -9.42
N MET A 147 8.62 -9.60 -9.73
CA MET A 147 9.91 -8.93 -9.87
C MET A 147 10.68 -8.78 -8.54
N SER A 148 10.09 -9.13 -7.42
CA SER A 148 10.81 -9.29 -6.15
C SER A 148 11.69 -10.54 -6.10
N GLU A 149 11.46 -11.49 -7.01
CA GLU A 149 12.16 -12.77 -7.13
C GLU A 149 12.88 -12.92 -8.47
N LEU A 150 12.29 -12.39 -9.53
CA LEU A 150 12.72 -12.62 -10.90
C LEU A 150 13.23 -11.33 -11.53
N GLY A 151 14.30 -11.44 -12.32
CA GLY A 151 14.74 -10.37 -13.22
C GLY A 151 13.93 -10.36 -14.51
N ARG A 152 13.68 -9.17 -15.06
CA ARG A 152 13.10 -8.97 -16.40
C ARG A 152 13.73 -7.75 -17.07
N GLU A 153 13.78 -7.78 -18.39
CA GLU A 153 14.20 -6.63 -19.18
C GLU A 153 13.35 -5.39 -18.90
N THR A 154 13.96 -4.21 -19.00
CA THR A 154 13.35 -2.88 -18.92
C THR A 154 12.75 -2.48 -17.56
N VAL A 155 12.84 -3.30 -16.52
CA VAL A 155 12.22 -3.01 -15.20
C VAL A 155 13.25 -2.99 -14.06
N SER A 156 14.50 -2.63 -14.32
CA SER A 156 15.57 -2.69 -13.32
C SER A 156 15.25 -1.93 -12.02
N ALA A 157 14.75 -0.70 -12.11
CA ALA A 157 14.38 0.10 -10.93
C ALA A 157 13.22 -0.55 -10.15
N TYR A 158 12.19 -1.00 -10.86
CA TYR A 158 11.02 -1.64 -10.25
C TYR A 158 11.40 -2.97 -9.57
N ALA A 159 12.22 -3.80 -10.22
CA ALA A 159 12.67 -5.05 -9.63
C ALA A 159 13.54 -4.81 -8.38
N ALA A 160 14.44 -3.82 -8.42
CA ALA A 160 15.24 -3.42 -7.26
C ALA A 160 14.35 -2.95 -6.10
N ALA A 161 13.38 -2.07 -6.38
CA ALA A 161 12.45 -1.57 -5.37
C ALA A 161 11.60 -2.70 -4.75
N LYS A 162 11.00 -3.56 -5.58
CA LYS A 162 10.14 -4.65 -5.09
C LYS A 162 10.94 -5.77 -4.39
N GLY A 163 12.19 -6.02 -4.79
CA GLY A 163 13.13 -6.88 -4.06
C GLY A 163 13.46 -6.31 -2.67
N GLY A 164 13.76 -5.01 -2.61
CA GLY A 164 13.97 -4.28 -1.35
C GLY A 164 12.72 -4.30 -0.46
N LEU A 165 11.53 -4.06 -1.02
CA LEU A 165 10.25 -4.07 -0.30
C LEU A 165 9.96 -5.45 0.31
N LYS A 166 10.28 -6.54 -0.39
CA LYS A 166 10.19 -7.90 0.15
C LYS A 166 11.08 -8.08 1.39
N MET A 167 12.32 -7.57 1.36
CA MET A 167 13.22 -7.64 2.52
C MET A 167 12.76 -6.73 3.65
N LEU A 168 12.29 -5.52 3.35
CA LEU A 168 11.68 -4.62 4.33
C LEU A 168 10.51 -5.29 5.06
N THR A 169 9.66 -6.02 4.32
CA THR A 169 8.54 -6.77 4.90
C THR A 169 9.02 -7.78 5.94
N LYS A 170 10.06 -8.54 5.63
CA LYS A 170 10.65 -9.52 6.56
C LYS A 170 11.24 -8.86 7.80
N ASN A 171 11.91 -7.71 7.61
CA ASN A 171 12.48 -6.95 8.72
C ASN A 171 11.40 -6.43 9.66
N ILE A 172 10.35 -5.80 9.15
CA ILE A 172 9.23 -5.32 9.97
C ILE A 172 8.60 -6.50 10.74
N ALA A 173 8.37 -7.63 10.07
CA ALA A 173 7.80 -8.82 10.71
C ALA A 173 8.71 -9.37 11.83
N SER A 174 10.02 -9.35 11.63
CA SER A 174 11.00 -9.82 12.61
C SER A 174 11.13 -8.88 13.80
N GLU A 175 11.17 -7.56 13.54
CA GLU A 175 11.42 -6.54 14.57
C GLU A 175 10.19 -6.31 15.47
N PHE A 176 9.00 -6.34 14.89
CA PHE A 176 7.76 -5.99 15.61
C PHE A 176 6.82 -7.19 15.85
N GLY A 177 7.26 -8.41 15.57
CA GLY A 177 6.45 -9.62 15.78
C GLY A 177 6.02 -9.83 17.23
N GLU A 178 6.90 -9.55 18.19
CA GLU A 178 6.60 -9.65 19.64
C GLU A 178 5.56 -8.60 20.09
N ALA A 179 5.46 -7.48 19.38
CA ALA A 179 4.41 -6.46 19.60
C ALA A 179 3.06 -6.84 18.92
N ASN A 180 2.92 -8.07 18.42
CA ASN A 180 1.75 -8.56 17.70
C ASN A 180 1.47 -7.78 16.40
N ILE A 181 2.53 -7.33 15.72
CA ILE A 181 2.46 -6.73 14.39
C ILE A 181 2.83 -7.79 13.36
N GLN A 182 1.96 -8.04 12.40
CA GLN A 182 2.25 -8.91 11.28
C GLN A 182 2.48 -8.09 10.02
N CYS A 183 3.58 -8.37 9.34
CA CYS A 183 3.90 -7.75 8.07
C CYS A 183 3.99 -8.82 6.97
N LEU A 184 3.23 -8.64 5.91
CA LEU A 184 3.12 -9.60 4.81
C LEU A 184 3.45 -8.95 3.48
N SER A 185 4.08 -9.70 2.57
CA SER A 185 4.24 -9.32 1.17
C SER A 185 3.24 -10.08 0.31
N LEU A 186 2.46 -9.33 -0.49
CA LEU A 186 1.60 -9.91 -1.51
C LEU A 186 2.30 -9.85 -2.86
N ILE A 187 2.55 -11.02 -3.44
CA ILE A 187 3.08 -11.14 -4.81
C ILE A 187 1.89 -11.38 -5.72
N HIS A 188 1.56 -10.37 -6.55
CA HIS A 188 0.49 -10.50 -7.53
C HIS A 188 0.96 -11.36 -8.70
N ILE A 189 0.37 -12.53 -8.84
CA ILE A 189 0.45 -13.36 -10.05
C ILE A 189 -0.79 -12.99 -10.87
N SER A 190 -0.62 -12.11 -11.87
CA SER A 190 -1.63 -12.00 -12.90
C SER A 190 -1.61 -13.30 -13.69
N GLU A 191 -2.72 -14.03 -13.68
CA GLU A 191 -2.88 -15.14 -14.61
C GLU A 191 -2.67 -14.62 -16.04
N PRO A 192 -1.87 -15.32 -16.86
CA PRO A 192 -1.76 -14.96 -18.27
C PRO A 192 -3.11 -15.16 -18.93
N THR A 193 -3.86 -14.09 -19.10
CA THR A 193 -5.14 -14.08 -19.81
C THR A 193 -5.00 -14.42 -21.30
N ARG A 194 -3.77 -14.70 -21.76
CA ARG A 194 -3.47 -15.23 -23.10
C ARG A 194 -2.30 -16.21 -22.99
N LEU A 195 -2.63 -17.47 -22.83
CA LEU A 195 -1.81 -18.56 -23.38
C LEU A 195 -1.83 -18.39 -24.91
N GLY A 196 -0.71 -17.95 -25.48
CA GLY A 196 -0.56 -17.90 -26.91
C GLY A 196 0.04 -16.60 -27.43
N MET A 197 1.23 -16.23 -26.94
CA MET A 197 2.21 -15.44 -27.67
C MET A 197 3.60 -15.87 -27.19
N ILE A 198 4.07 -16.97 -27.74
CA ILE A 198 5.46 -17.27 -27.95
C ILE A 198 5.83 -16.73 -29.31
#